data_eca2d608f3c3bea3709902128425d048
#
_entry.id   eca2d608f3c3bea3709902128425d048
#
_cell.length_a   1.000
_cell.length_b   1.000
_cell.length_c   1.000
_cell.angle_alpha   90.00
_cell.angle_beta   90.00
_cell.angle_gamma   90.00
#
_symmetry.space_group_name_H-M   'P 1'
#
loop_
_entity.id
_entity.type
_entity.pdbx_description
1 polymer ?
#
loop_
_entity_poly.entity_id
_entity_poly.type
_entity_poly.pdbx_seq_one_letter_code
_entity_poly.pdbx_strand_id
1 'polypeptide(L)'
;MEQNKRMRILMCQNSTEGILCGVYEAFTSRYGHAWQKLAVGPYVNGDLFSDIYSVEVNTEKAGKVVKAIISKISEEAWHLVHMASEADSQEKGEIIYRFLIL
;
A
#
# COMPACT_ATOMS: atom_id res chain seq x y z
N MET A 1 10.72 1.53 28.42
CA MET A 1 11.57 1.22 27.61
C MET A 1 11.27 1.60 26.24
N GLU A 2 12.19 1.85 25.54
CA GLU A 2 12.03 2.38 24.35
C GLU A 2 11.88 1.43 23.29
N GLN A 3 10.95 1.63 22.45
CA GLN A 3 10.74 0.77 21.40
C GLN A 3 11.44 1.26 20.22
N ASN A 4 12.25 0.51 19.63
CA ASN A 4 12.93 0.91 18.43
C ASN A 4 12.17 0.39 17.24
N LYS A 5 11.00 0.93 17.04
CA LYS A 5 10.17 0.51 15.93
C LYS A 5 10.76 1.06 14.64
N ARG A 6 10.89 0.20 13.66
CA ARG A 6 11.49 0.58 12.38
C ARG A 6 10.39 0.83 11.36
N MET A 7 10.65 1.72 10.43
CA MET A 7 9.72 1.98 9.34
C MET A 7 9.67 0.74 8.45
N ARG A 8 8.48 0.30 8.12
CA ARG A 8 8.28 -0.82 7.20
C ARG A 8 7.94 -0.26 5.83
N ILE A 9 8.67 -0.71 4.83
CA ILE A 9 8.37 -0.32 3.46
C ILE A 9 7.83 -1.54 2.75
N LEU A 10 6.59 -1.45 2.32
CA LEU A 10 5.94 -2.54 1.61
C LEU A 10 6.13 -2.31 0.13
N MET A 11 6.97 -3.14 -0.47
CA MET A 11 7.33 -3.02 -1.88
C MET A 11 6.29 -3.72 -2.72
N CYS A 12 5.56 -2.95 -3.50
CA CYS A 12 4.46 -3.47 -4.30
C CYS A 12 4.86 -3.56 -5.76
N GLN A 13 4.33 -4.55 -6.43
CA GLN A 13 4.49 -4.65 -7.86
C GLN A 13 3.82 -3.43 -8.49
N ASN A 14 4.39 -2.91 -9.56
CA ASN A 14 3.86 -1.74 -10.23
C ASN A 14 2.64 -2.13 -11.06
N SER A 15 1.52 -2.31 -10.38
CA SER A 15 0.26 -2.69 -11.01
C SER A 15 -0.85 -2.35 -10.01
N THR A 16 -2.07 -2.27 -10.49
CA THR A 16 -3.21 -2.03 -9.63
C THR A 16 -3.31 -3.13 -8.57
N GLU A 17 -3.22 -4.38 -8.99
CA GLU A 17 -3.31 -5.50 -8.05
C GLU A 17 -2.18 -5.47 -7.05
N GLY A 18 -0.97 -5.14 -7.48
CA GLY A 18 0.17 -5.11 -6.59
C GLY A 18 0.00 -4.09 -5.50
N ILE A 19 -0.48 -2.90 -5.86
CA ILE A 19 -0.69 -1.84 -4.89
C ILE A 19 -1.82 -2.21 -3.92
N LEU A 20 -2.90 -2.81 -4.45
CA LEU A 20 -4.00 -3.23 -3.59
C LEU A 20 -3.55 -4.28 -2.58
N CYS A 21 -2.66 -5.18 -3.00
CA CYS A 21 -2.13 -6.17 -2.07
C CYS A 21 -1.27 -5.52 -1.00
N GLY A 22 -0.55 -4.46 -1.36
CA GLY A 22 0.20 -3.69 -0.38
C GLY A 22 -0.71 -3.04 0.64
N VAL A 23 -1.82 -2.48 0.17
CA VAL A 23 -2.83 -1.90 1.06
C VAL A 23 -3.38 -2.96 2.01
N TYR A 24 -3.67 -4.15 1.46
CA TYR A 24 -4.18 -5.24 2.27
C TYR A 24 -3.20 -5.58 3.40
N GLU A 25 -1.91 -5.69 3.07
CA GLU A 25 -0.91 -6.02 4.07
C GLU A 25 -0.79 -4.92 5.10
N ALA A 26 -0.84 -3.67 4.66
CA ALA A 26 -0.68 -2.55 5.58
C ALA A 26 -1.84 -2.48 6.57
N PHE A 27 -3.05 -2.73 6.10
CA PHE A 27 -4.22 -2.62 6.96
C PHE A 27 -4.39 -3.83 7.87
N THR A 28 -3.96 -5.01 7.45
CA THR A 28 -4.17 -6.21 8.25
C THR A 28 -3.00 -6.51 9.20
N SER A 29 -1.85 -5.88 9.01
CA SER A 29 -0.67 -6.23 9.78
C SER A 29 -0.68 -5.67 11.20
N ARG A 30 -1.44 -4.63 11.44
CA ARG A 30 -1.50 -3.96 12.72
C ARG A 30 -0.17 -3.38 13.16
N TYR A 31 0.72 -3.16 12.22
CA TYR A 31 2.02 -2.58 12.52
C TYR A 31 1.88 -1.10 12.86
N GLY A 32 0.88 -0.44 12.30
CA GLY A 32 0.62 0.97 12.55
C GLY A 32 0.89 1.81 11.32
N HIS A 33 -0.10 2.60 10.94
CA HIS A 33 0.01 3.38 9.69
C HIS A 33 1.12 4.42 9.74
N ALA A 34 1.49 4.89 10.92
CA ALA A 34 2.57 5.86 11.04
C ALA A 34 3.93 5.24 10.76
N TRP A 35 4.03 3.91 10.80
CA TRP A 35 5.29 3.20 10.69
C TRP A 35 5.37 2.34 9.43
N GLN A 36 4.50 2.60 8.49
CA GLN A 36 4.46 1.86 7.23
C GLN A 36 4.32 2.79 6.07
N LYS A 37 4.91 2.41 4.94
CA LYS A 37 4.66 3.10 3.69
C LYS A 37 4.67 2.10 2.58
N LEU A 38 4.02 2.44 1.48
CA LEU A 38 4.02 1.61 0.29
C LEU A 38 4.99 2.21 -0.71
N ALA A 39 5.74 1.37 -1.36
CA ALA A 39 6.60 1.77 -2.46
C ALA A 39 6.28 0.89 -3.64
N VAL A 40 6.50 1.39 -4.84
CA VAL A 40 6.24 0.66 -6.05
C VAL A 40 7.58 0.34 -6.68
N GLY A 41 7.81 -0.90 -6.98
CA GLY A 41 9.09 -1.34 -7.44
C GLY A 41 9.44 -0.93 -8.85
N PRO A 42 10.69 -0.97 -9.23
CA PRO A 42 11.75 -1.42 -8.38
C PRO A 42 12.19 -0.30 -7.43
N TYR A 43 12.43 -0.65 -6.19
CA TYR A 43 12.83 0.32 -5.19
C TYR A 43 14.33 0.19 -5.02
N VAL A 44 15.04 1.24 -5.14
CA VAL A 44 16.48 1.16 -5.10
C VAL A 44 17.13 1.86 -3.93
N ASN A 45 16.40 2.66 -3.20
CA ASN A 45 16.99 3.37 -2.09
C ASN A 45 16.53 2.80 -0.79
N GLY A 46 17.38 2.06 -0.14
CA GLY A 46 17.13 1.55 1.18
C GLY A 46 17.70 2.48 2.20
N ASP A 47 17.15 2.43 3.36
CA ASP A 47 17.56 3.25 4.44
C ASP A 47 18.00 2.30 5.53
N LEU A 48 19.02 2.62 6.27
CA LEU A 48 19.50 1.77 7.32
C LEU A 48 18.46 1.53 8.41
N PHE A 49 17.52 2.42 8.51
CA PHE A 49 16.51 2.35 9.57
C PHE A 49 15.16 1.87 9.10
N SER A 50 15.10 1.29 7.92
CA SER A 50 13.86 0.78 7.37
C SER A 50 14.00 -0.68 6.99
N ASP A 51 12.90 -1.40 7.11
CA ASP A 51 12.84 -2.80 6.67
C ASP A 51 11.98 -2.86 5.42
N ILE A 52 12.46 -3.56 4.43
CA ILE A 52 11.73 -3.66 3.16
C ILE A 52 11.15 -5.05 3.02
N TYR A 53 9.88 -5.11 2.72
CA TYR A 53 9.16 -6.37 2.55
C TYR A 53 8.53 -6.40 1.17
N SER A 54 8.77 -7.47 0.44
CA SER A 54 8.13 -7.63 -0.86
C SER A 54 6.72 -8.14 -0.67
N VAL A 55 5.78 -7.50 -1.31
CA VAL A 55 4.37 -7.88 -1.21
C VAL A 55 4.05 -8.78 -2.38
N GLU A 56 3.50 -9.96 -2.10
CA GLU A 56 3.11 -10.88 -3.15
C GLU A 56 1.76 -10.48 -3.72
N VAL A 57 1.63 -10.60 -5.03
CA VAL A 57 0.36 -10.32 -5.68
C VAL A 57 -0.58 -11.49 -5.44
N ASN A 58 -1.75 -11.18 -4.95
CA ASN A 58 -2.78 -12.18 -4.67
C ASN A 58 -4.13 -11.61 -5.08
N THR A 59 -4.72 -12.19 -6.10
CA THR A 59 -5.95 -11.66 -6.67
C THR A 59 -7.09 -11.62 -5.66
N GLU A 60 -7.15 -12.60 -4.80
CA GLU A 60 -8.19 -12.66 -3.81
C GLU A 60 -8.09 -11.52 -2.81
N LYS A 61 -6.88 -11.24 -2.34
CA LYS A 61 -6.68 -10.14 -1.41
C LYS A 61 -6.96 -8.81 -2.07
N ALA A 62 -6.53 -8.64 -3.32
CA ALA A 62 -6.80 -7.42 -4.06
C ALA A 62 -8.31 -7.20 -4.19
N GLY A 63 -9.05 -8.28 -4.48
CA GLY A 63 -10.49 -8.19 -4.61
C GLY A 63 -11.17 -7.77 -3.32
N LYS A 64 -10.64 -8.23 -2.19
CA LYS A 64 -11.19 -7.83 -0.89
C LYS A 64 -11.01 -6.34 -0.66
N VAL A 65 -9.89 -5.79 -1.09
CA VAL A 65 -9.64 -4.36 -0.94
C VAL A 65 -10.60 -3.56 -1.80
N VAL A 66 -10.82 -3.98 -3.05
CA VAL A 66 -11.77 -3.30 -3.92
C VAL A 66 -13.15 -3.28 -3.29
N LYS A 67 -13.60 -4.41 -2.79
CA LYS A 67 -14.91 -4.49 -2.17
C LYS A 67 -15.00 -3.60 -0.94
N ALA A 68 -13.94 -3.55 -0.16
CA ALA A 68 -13.93 -2.71 1.03
C ALA A 68 -13.99 -1.24 0.66
N ILE A 69 -13.27 -0.83 -0.38
CA ILE A 69 -13.28 0.56 -0.81
C ILE A 69 -14.69 0.93 -1.25
N ILE A 70 -15.29 0.10 -2.08
CA ILE A 70 -16.62 0.40 -2.61
C ILE A 70 -17.65 0.43 -1.49
N SER A 71 -17.60 -0.53 -0.58
CA SER A 71 -18.64 -0.61 0.44
C SER A 71 -18.44 0.36 1.59
N LYS A 72 -17.20 0.68 1.93
CA LYS A 72 -16.94 1.54 3.09
C LYS A 72 -16.71 2.99 2.74
N ILE A 73 -16.32 3.25 1.50
CA ILE A 73 -16.11 4.63 1.06
C ILE A 73 -17.09 4.94 -0.06
N SER A 74 -16.80 4.51 -1.29
CA SER A 74 -17.71 4.75 -2.41
C SER A 74 -17.13 4.13 -3.67
N GLU A 75 -17.96 3.99 -4.69
CA GLU A 75 -17.50 3.55 -6.00
C GLU A 75 -16.58 4.60 -6.61
N GLU A 76 -16.88 5.84 -6.35
CA GLU A 76 -16.08 6.93 -6.85
C GLU A 76 -14.67 6.87 -6.29
N ALA A 77 -14.54 6.52 -5.01
CA ALA A 77 -13.23 6.37 -4.40
C ALA A 77 -12.44 5.26 -5.09
N TRP A 78 -13.12 4.18 -5.46
CA TRP A 78 -12.46 3.09 -6.16
C TRP A 78 -11.96 3.55 -7.53
N HIS A 79 -12.78 4.33 -8.24
CA HIS A 79 -12.35 4.85 -9.54
C HIS A 79 -11.11 5.73 -9.41
N LEU A 80 -11.06 6.56 -8.37
CA LEU A 80 -9.89 7.41 -8.14
C LEU A 80 -8.65 6.59 -7.83
N VAL A 81 -8.81 5.55 -7.03
CA VAL A 81 -7.70 4.67 -6.69
C VAL A 81 -7.19 3.96 -7.93
N HIS A 82 -8.11 3.48 -8.75
CA HIS A 82 -7.75 2.76 -9.97
C HIS A 82 -6.98 3.68 -10.93
N MET A 83 -7.47 4.89 -11.13
CA MET A 83 -6.79 5.84 -11.98
C MET A 83 -5.40 6.17 -11.44
N ALA A 84 -5.30 6.39 -10.13
CA ALA A 84 -4.02 6.70 -9.53
C ALA A 84 -3.04 5.54 -9.67
N SER A 85 -3.54 4.31 -9.62
CA SER A 85 -2.67 3.14 -9.71
C SER A 85 -2.06 2.99 -11.09
N GLU A 86 -2.67 3.60 -12.09
CA GLU A 86 -2.16 3.54 -13.45
C GLU A 86 -1.29 4.73 -13.80
N ALA A 87 -1.14 5.68 -12.89
CA ALA A 87 -0.33 6.85 -13.15
C ALA A 87 1.15 6.48 -13.20
N ASP A 88 1.92 7.37 -13.80
CA ASP A 88 3.33 7.11 -13.98
C ASP A 88 4.13 7.79 -12.87
N SER A 89 3.88 7.45 -11.64
CA SER A 89 4.53 8.06 -10.51
C SER A 89 4.99 6.96 -9.56
N GLN A 90 6.20 7.07 -9.07
CA GLN A 90 6.72 6.10 -8.12
C GLN A 90 6.09 6.26 -6.75
N GLU A 91 5.46 7.39 -6.50
CA GLU A 91 4.86 7.65 -5.21
C GLU A 91 3.41 7.26 -5.14
N LYS A 92 2.89 6.71 -6.23
CA LYS A 92 1.45 6.44 -6.30
C LYS A 92 0.97 5.46 -5.25
N GLY A 93 1.79 4.49 -4.89
CA GLY A 93 1.40 3.53 -3.86
C GLY A 93 1.18 4.20 -2.53
N GLU A 94 2.10 5.06 -2.15
CA GLU A 94 2.00 5.76 -0.87
C GLU A 94 0.84 6.75 -0.88
N ILE A 95 0.62 7.42 -1.99
CA ILE A 95 -0.49 8.35 -2.11
C ILE A 95 -1.81 7.64 -1.96
N ILE A 96 -1.97 6.49 -2.62
CA ILE A 96 -3.19 5.70 -2.51
C ILE A 96 -3.40 5.24 -1.07
N TYR A 97 -2.34 4.74 -0.46
CA TYR A 97 -2.42 4.25 0.91
C TYR A 97 -2.90 5.35 1.86
N ARG A 98 -2.28 6.54 1.77
CA ARG A 98 -2.65 7.64 2.65
C ARG A 98 -4.08 8.13 2.40
N PHE A 99 -4.50 8.09 1.14
CA PHE A 99 -5.87 8.44 0.80
C PHE A 99 -6.86 7.50 1.48
N LEU A 100 -6.54 6.23 1.54
CA LEU A 100 -7.47 5.24 2.11
C LEU A 100 -7.48 5.22 3.63
N ILE A 101 -6.47 5.78 4.27
CA ILE A 101 -6.46 5.87 5.72
C ILE A 101 -7.46 6.87 6.25
N LEU A 102 -7.75 7.90 5.49
CA LEU A 102 -8.63 8.97 5.95
C LEU A 102 -10.11 8.54 6.12
#